data_7b64e13d621034b469d63b24a4e719ea
#
_entry.id   7b64e13d621034b469d63b24a4e719ea
#
_cell.length_a   1.000
_cell.length_b   1.000
_cell.length_c   1.000
_cell.angle_alpha   90.00
_cell.angle_beta   90.00
_cell.angle_gamma   90.00
#
_symmetry.space_group_name_H-M   'P 1'
#
loop_
_entity.id
_entity.type
_entity.pdbx_description
1 polymer ?
#
loop_
_entity_poly.entity_id
_entity_poly.type
_entity_poly.pdbx_seq_one_letter_code
_entity_poly.pdbx_strand_id
1 'polypeptide(L)'
;MANEVSIKAGKQQAQLKTNIGIFEQNVEIIHGNRTINADRLEVHRREELGDNKQLLVATGSPARFSEKQPDGTTLSASAMEIRYDVANRTLEIKGNATINQAGQIIQAQAITYDMDKQLISAERGEQDSARVHTILVPEKKAKQAGQGN
;
A
#
# COMPACT_ATOMS: atom_id res chain seq x y z
N MET A 1 -5.09 -19.84 -7.27
CA MET A 1 -5.27 -18.80 -7.61
C MET A 1 -5.02 -17.81 -6.65
N ALA A 2 -4.43 -16.90 -6.87
CA ALA A 2 -3.92 -15.98 -5.97
C ALA A 2 -4.89 -14.92 -5.61
N ASN A 3 -6.11 -15.31 -5.43
CA ASN A 3 -7.09 -14.32 -5.08
C ASN A 3 -7.39 -14.23 -3.61
N GLU A 4 -6.81 -15.12 -2.81
CA GLU A 4 -7.08 -15.04 -1.41
C GLU A 4 -6.28 -13.94 -0.78
N VAL A 5 -6.88 -13.30 0.21
CA VAL A 5 -6.19 -12.31 1.04
C VAL A 5 -5.91 -12.99 2.39
N SER A 6 -4.64 -13.12 2.73
CA SER A 6 -4.24 -13.76 3.97
C SER A 6 -3.89 -12.68 5.00
N ILE A 7 -4.43 -12.78 6.21
CA ILE A 7 -4.21 -11.79 7.25
C ILE A 7 -3.72 -12.49 8.51
N LYS A 8 -2.59 -12.01 9.06
CA LYS A 8 -2.06 -12.49 10.32
C LYS A 8 -2.01 -11.33 11.28
N ALA A 9 -2.38 -11.56 12.53
CA ALA A 9 -2.39 -10.51 13.54
C ALA A 9 -2.38 -11.15 14.91
N GLY A 10 -2.03 -10.36 15.93
CA GLY A 10 -2.08 -10.84 17.29
C GLY A 10 -3.48 -10.87 17.85
N LYS A 11 -4.39 -10.09 17.29
CA LYS A 11 -5.75 -10.00 17.81
C LYS A 11 -6.74 -9.76 16.68
N GLN A 12 -7.89 -10.39 16.75
CA GLN A 12 -8.92 -10.22 15.73
C GLN A 12 -10.28 -10.10 16.40
N GLN A 13 -11.11 -9.22 15.91
CA GLN A 13 -12.49 -9.06 16.35
C GLN A 13 -13.38 -8.95 15.11
N ALA A 14 -14.58 -9.46 15.20
CA ALA A 14 -15.54 -9.36 14.12
C ALA A 14 -16.78 -8.64 14.61
N GLN A 15 -17.17 -7.58 13.93
CA GLN A 15 -18.38 -6.83 14.24
C GLN A 15 -19.45 -7.29 13.27
N LEU A 16 -20.26 -8.22 13.69
CA LEU A 16 -21.20 -8.86 12.78
C LEU A 16 -22.27 -7.93 12.26
N LYS A 17 -22.70 -6.95 13.07
CA LYS A 17 -23.72 -6.05 12.60
C LYS A 17 -23.24 -5.15 11.48
N THR A 18 -22.00 -4.69 11.55
CA THR A 18 -21.48 -3.79 10.55
C THR A 18 -20.67 -4.50 9.48
N ASN A 19 -20.47 -5.82 9.64
CA ASN A 19 -19.71 -6.62 8.69
C ASN A 19 -18.30 -6.12 8.53
N ILE A 20 -17.68 -5.73 9.65
CA ILE A 20 -16.31 -5.22 9.67
C ILE A 20 -15.46 -6.15 10.53
N GLY A 21 -14.32 -6.57 9.99
CA GLY A 21 -13.33 -7.29 10.76
C GLY A 21 -12.24 -6.33 11.20
N ILE A 22 -11.77 -6.48 12.43
CA ILE A 22 -10.73 -5.61 12.98
C ILE A 22 -9.57 -6.49 13.43
N PHE A 23 -8.38 -6.16 12.96
CA PHE A 23 -7.17 -6.91 13.28
C PHE A 23 -6.16 -5.94 13.88
N GLU A 24 -5.47 -6.37 14.93
CA GLU A 24 -4.52 -5.51 15.62
C GLU A 24 -3.29 -6.31 16.05
N GLN A 25 -2.22 -5.61 16.32
CA GLN A 25 -0.96 -6.19 16.81
C GLN A 25 -0.19 -6.89 15.70
N ASN A 26 0.71 -6.16 15.13
CA ASN A 26 1.65 -6.68 14.15
C ASN A 26 0.89 -7.34 12.98
N VAL A 27 0.07 -6.57 12.31
CA VAL A 27 -0.78 -7.09 11.25
C VAL A 27 0.01 -7.24 9.97
N GLU A 28 -0.13 -8.39 9.32
CA GLU A 28 0.49 -8.64 8.03
C GLU A 28 -0.56 -9.14 7.07
N ILE A 29 -0.71 -8.48 5.91
CA ILE A 29 -1.68 -8.85 4.89
C ILE A 29 -0.91 -9.25 3.65
N ILE A 30 -1.22 -10.40 3.09
CA ILE A 30 -0.60 -10.86 1.85
C ILE A 30 -1.68 -11.15 0.83
N HIS A 31 -1.55 -10.54 -0.34
CA HIS A 31 -2.48 -10.75 -1.44
C HIS A 31 -1.64 -10.83 -2.73
N GLY A 32 -1.37 -12.05 -3.17
CA GLY A 32 -0.52 -12.24 -4.35
C GLY A 32 0.88 -11.74 -4.09
N ASN A 33 1.35 -10.85 -4.94
CA ASN A 33 2.69 -10.27 -4.82
C ASN A 33 2.72 -9.00 -3.98
N ARG A 34 1.65 -8.74 -3.24
CA ARG A 34 1.53 -7.53 -2.43
C ARG A 34 1.49 -7.85 -0.96
N THR A 35 2.14 -7.04 -0.15
CA THR A 35 2.18 -7.20 1.29
C THR A 35 1.93 -5.87 1.96
N ILE A 36 1.10 -5.87 3.01
CA ILE A 36 0.88 -4.68 3.83
C ILE A 36 1.19 -5.04 5.27
N ASN A 37 1.95 -4.18 5.95
CA ASN A 37 2.24 -4.34 7.37
C ASN A 37 1.69 -3.12 8.10
N ALA A 38 1.01 -3.33 9.20
CA ALA A 38 0.33 -2.24 9.91
C ALA A 38 0.12 -2.60 11.37
N ASP A 39 -0.28 -1.60 12.15
CA ASP A 39 -0.62 -1.82 13.55
C ASP A 39 -2.07 -2.24 13.68
N ARG A 40 -2.90 -1.78 12.76
CA ARG A 40 -4.33 -2.06 12.79
C ARG A 40 -4.86 -2.18 11.37
N LEU A 41 -5.82 -3.05 11.18
CA LEU A 41 -6.48 -3.25 9.90
C LEU A 41 -7.97 -3.37 10.13
N GLU A 42 -8.76 -2.68 9.31
CA GLU A 42 -10.19 -2.88 9.24
C GLU A 42 -10.52 -3.47 7.88
N VAL A 43 -11.25 -4.56 7.86
CA VAL A 43 -11.69 -5.20 6.63
C VAL A 43 -13.18 -4.91 6.49
N HIS A 44 -13.53 -4.11 5.50
CA HIS A 44 -14.92 -3.77 5.23
C HIS A 44 -15.39 -4.69 4.11
N ARG A 45 -16.25 -5.65 4.44
CA ARG A 45 -16.71 -6.58 3.44
C ARG A 45 -17.88 -5.99 2.75
N ARG A 46 -17.80 -5.51 1.65
CA ARG A 46 -18.89 -4.88 0.94
C ARG A 46 -19.66 -5.94 0.17
N GLU A 47 -20.35 -6.82 0.89
CA GLU A 47 -21.04 -7.95 0.29
C GLU A 47 -22.10 -7.53 -0.70
N GLU A 48 -22.66 -6.35 -0.54
CA GLU A 48 -23.65 -5.87 -1.48
C GLU A 48 -23.05 -5.65 -2.87
N LEU A 49 -21.74 -5.58 -2.97
CA LEU A 49 -21.08 -5.39 -4.25
C LEU A 49 -20.60 -6.72 -4.85
N GLY A 50 -20.79 -7.82 -4.13
CA GLY A 50 -20.37 -9.12 -4.61
C GLY A 50 -19.14 -9.65 -3.92
N ASP A 51 -18.59 -10.74 -4.40
CA ASP A 51 -17.43 -11.38 -3.78
C ASP A 51 -16.16 -10.60 -4.07
N ASN A 52 -15.23 -10.68 -3.16
CA ASN A 52 -13.91 -10.06 -3.33
C ASN A 52 -13.97 -8.56 -3.57
N LYS A 53 -14.89 -7.90 -2.88
CA LYS A 53 -15.03 -6.46 -3.01
C LYS A 53 -14.65 -5.76 -1.73
N GLN A 54 -13.76 -6.36 -0.95
CA GLN A 54 -13.37 -5.79 0.32
C GLN A 54 -12.59 -4.50 0.17
N LEU A 55 -12.75 -3.64 1.15
CA LEU A 55 -11.89 -2.49 1.31
C LEU A 55 -11.07 -2.72 2.57
N LEU A 56 -9.77 -2.68 2.44
CA LEU A 56 -8.86 -2.88 3.55
C LEU A 56 -8.30 -1.52 3.97
N VAL A 57 -8.47 -1.16 5.23
CA VAL A 57 -7.97 0.11 5.75
C VAL A 57 -6.93 -0.19 6.82
N ALA A 58 -5.67 0.02 6.49
CA ALA A 58 -4.55 -0.28 7.36
C ALA A 58 -3.97 1.03 7.92
N THR A 59 -3.67 1.04 9.21
CA THR A 59 -3.10 2.23 9.84
C THR A 59 -1.89 1.84 10.65
N GLY A 60 -0.95 2.75 10.77
CA GLY A 60 0.27 2.53 11.52
C GLY A 60 1.11 3.78 11.55
N SER A 61 2.32 3.68 12.11
CA SER A 61 3.19 4.84 12.26
C SER A 61 4.58 4.52 11.73
N PRO A 62 4.72 4.21 10.45
CA PRO A 62 3.70 4.15 9.41
C PRO A 62 3.22 2.72 9.13
N ALA A 63 2.14 2.60 8.39
CA ALA A 63 1.81 1.37 7.71
C ALA A 63 2.66 1.30 6.44
N ARG A 64 2.96 0.08 5.97
CA ARG A 64 3.85 -0.11 4.83
C ARG A 64 3.26 -1.06 3.80
N PHE A 65 3.56 -0.80 2.55
CA PHE A 65 3.09 -1.61 1.42
C PHE A 65 4.28 -1.96 0.54
N SER A 66 4.30 -3.16 0.01
CA SER A 66 5.29 -3.52 -1.00
C SER A 66 4.66 -4.39 -2.06
N GLU A 67 5.13 -4.24 -3.29
CA GLU A 67 4.65 -5.03 -4.40
C GLU A 67 5.84 -5.44 -5.27
N LYS A 68 5.97 -6.75 -5.52
CA LYS A 68 7.01 -7.22 -6.39
C LYS A 68 6.54 -7.01 -7.81
N GLN A 69 7.30 -6.29 -8.57
CA GLN A 69 6.93 -5.96 -9.95
C GLN A 69 7.40 -7.06 -10.90
N PRO A 70 6.80 -7.16 -12.09
CA PRO A 70 7.21 -8.20 -13.02
C PRO A 70 8.67 -8.15 -13.42
N ASP A 71 9.29 -6.97 -13.43
CA ASP A 71 10.69 -6.83 -13.80
C ASP A 71 11.64 -7.15 -12.66
N GLY A 72 11.12 -7.61 -11.53
CA GLY A 72 11.94 -7.97 -10.38
C GLY A 72 12.18 -6.86 -9.38
N THR A 73 11.84 -5.62 -9.72
CA THR A 73 11.99 -4.54 -8.76
C THR A 73 10.84 -4.55 -7.78
N THR A 74 10.95 -3.80 -6.71
CA THR A 74 9.90 -3.70 -5.70
C THR A 74 9.42 -2.26 -5.61
N LEU A 75 8.11 -2.09 -5.68
CA LEU A 75 7.51 -0.81 -5.38
C LEU A 75 7.16 -0.83 -3.90
N SER A 76 7.59 0.16 -3.14
CA SER A 76 7.29 0.21 -1.72
C SER A 76 6.68 1.55 -1.36
N ALA A 77 5.86 1.57 -0.34
CA ALA A 77 5.18 2.78 0.08
C ALA A 77 4.98 2.75 1.58
N SER A 78 4.84 3.93 2.17
CA SER A 78 4.50 4.04 3.58
C SER A 78 3.66 5.28 3.81
N ALA A 79 2.79 5.22 4.79
CA ALA A 79 1.93 6.33 5.16
C ALA A 79 1.25 6.00 6.48
N MET A 80 0.61 6.98 7.09
CA MET A 80 -0.13 6.71 8.33
C MET A 80 -1.35 5.85 8.04
N GLU A 81 -1.93 5.95 6.85
CA GLU A 81 -3.09 5.16 6.48
C GLU A 81 -2.94 4.66 5.05
N ILE A 82 -3.25 3.39 4.83
CA ILE A 82 -3.24 2.77 3.51
C ILE A 82 -4.59 2.13 3.29
N ARG A 83 -5.26 2.52 2.22
CA ARG A 83 -6.56 1.95 1.87
C ARG A 83 -6.39 1.16 0.57
N TYR A 84 -6.70 -0.12 0.63
CA TYR A 84 -6.57 -1.02 -0.52
C TYR A 84 -7.95 -1.48 -0.93
N ASP A 85 -8.39 -1.05 -2.10
CA ASP A 85 -9.65 -1.47 -2.68
C ASP A 85 -9.36 -2.68 -3.55
N VAL A 86 -9.72 -3.85 -3.06
CA VAL A 86 -9.34 -5.10 -3.72
C VAL A 86 -10.00 -5.23 -5.09
N ALA A 87 -11.26 -4.83 -5.20
CA ALA A 87 -11.97 -4.96 -6.46
C ALA A 87 -11.46 -4.03 -7.54
N ASN A 88 -11.23 -2.77 -7.18
CA ASN A 88 -10.80 -1.77 -8.13
C ASN A 88 -9.28 -1.76 -8.33
N ARG A 89 -8.57 -2.49 -7.50
CA ARG A 89 -7.10 -2.60 -7.57
C ARG A 89 -6.46 -1.24 -7.46
N THR A 90 -6.92 -0.47 -6.49
CA THR A 90 -6.35 0.84 -6.21
C THR A 90 -5.85 0.90 -4.78
N LEU A 91 -4.78 1.66 -4.61
CA LEU A 91 -4.19 1.88 -3.31
C LEU A 91 -4.19 3.37 -3.07
N GLU A 92 -4.66 3.80 -1.90
CA GLU A 92 -4.65 5.20 -1.55
C GLU A 92 -3.88 5.32 -0.26
N ILE A 93 -2.81 6.10 -0.25
CA ILE A 93 -1.99 6.25 0.94
C ILE A 93 -2.03 7.71 1.36
N LYS A 94 -2.23 7.95 2.65
CA LYS A 94 -2.41 9.27 3.20
C LYS A 94 -1.65 9.46 4.49
N GLY A 95 -1.16 10.65 4.71
CA GLY A 95 -0.44 11.01 5.92
C GLY A 95 1.04 10.75 5.77
N ASN A 96 1.83 11.77 5.46
CA ASN A 96 3.26 11.65 5.20
C ASN A 96 3.51 10.50 4.24
N ALA A 97 2.79 10.49 3.13
CA ALA A 97 2.87 9.40 2.19
C ALA A 97 4.17 9.45 1.40
N THR A 98 4.79 8.29 1.23
CA THR A 98 6.00 8.15 0.44
C THR A 98 5.87 6.90 -0.42
N ILE A 99 6.24 7.00 -1.69
CA ILE A 99 6.29 5.84 -2.55
C ILE A 99 7.66 5.81 -3.22
N ASN A 100 8.23 4.63 -3.31
CA ASN A 100 9.56 4.44 -3.87
C ASN A 100 9.46 3.38 -4.96
N GLN A 101 9.83 3.73 -6.17
CA GLN A 101 9.76 2.80 -7.27
C GLN A 101 10.82 3.14 -8.29
N ALA A 102 11.71 2.18 -8.55
CA ALA A 102 12.69 2.28 -9.63
C ALA A 102 13.49 3.59 -9.59
N GLY A 103 14.02 3.93 -8.42
CA GLY A 103 14.88 5.11 -8.30
C GLY A 103 14.12 6.42 -8.19
N GLN A 104 12.81 6.37 -8.05
CA GLN A 104 12.02 7.58 -7.88
C GLN A 104 11.33 7.52 -6.53
N ILE A 105 11.50 8.56 -5.74
CA ILE A 105 10.86 8.66 -4.43
C ILE A 105 9.91 9.84 -4.48
N ILE A 106 8.63 9.62 -4.21
CA ILE A 106 7.62 10.66 -4.23
C ILE A 106 7.08 10.82 -2.82
N GLN A 107 7.08 12.03 -2.31
CA GLN A 107 6.55 12.36 -1.00
C GLN A 107 5.41 13.34 -1.17
N ALA A 108 4.29 13.09 -0.50
CA ALA A 108 3.13 13.96 -0.60
C ALA A 108 2.21 13.69 0.57
N GLN A 109 1.19 14.50 0.73
CA GLN A 109 0.19 14.24 1.75
C GLN A 109 -0.65 13.05 1.36
N ALA A 110 -0.96 12.88 0.09
CA ALA A 110 -1.76 11.77 -0.40
C ALA A 110 -1.22 11.28 -1.74
N ILE A 111 -1.16 9.97 -1.91
CA ILE A 111 -0.71 9.35 -3.16
C ILE A 111 -1.70 8.23 -3.48
N THR A 112 -2.08 8.14 -4.75
CA THR A 112 -2.95 7.09 -5.24
C THR A 112 -2.20 6.26 -6.27
N TYR A 113 -2.32 4.96 -6.18
CA TYR A 113 -1.69 4.04 -7.12
C TYR A 113 -2.78 3.18 -7.74
N ASP A 114 -2.97 3.31 -9.05
CA ASP A 114 -3.89 2.47 -9.81
C ASP A 114 -3.06 1.31 -10.34
N MET A 115 -3.28 0.12 -9.81
CA MET A 115 -2.42 -1.03 -10.12
C MET A 115 -2.64 -1.55 -11.52
N ASP A 116 -3.86 -1.43 -12.06
CA ASP A 116 -4.12 -1.88 -13.42
C ASP A 116 -3.46 -0.96 -14.44
N LYS A 117 -3.53 0.35 -14.23
CA LYS A 117 -2.93 1.29 -15.14
C LYS A 117 -1.48 1.55 -14.82
N GLN A 118 -1.00 1.06 -13.67
CA GLN A 118 0.33 1.33 -13.15
C GLN A 118 0.57 2.84 -13.11
N LEU A 119 -0.42 3.57 -12.63
CA LEU A 119 -0.39 5.02 -12.57
C LEU A 119 -0.32 5.49 -11.13
N ILE A 120 0.67 6.32 -10.85
CA ILE A 120 0.87 6.90 -9.53
C ILE A 120 0.53 8.38 -9.62
N SER A 121 -0.35 8.86 -8.74
CA SER A 121 -0.73 10.26 -8.70
C SER A 121 -0.52 10.78 -7.29
N ALA A 122 0.05 11.95 -7.14
CA ALA A 122 0.36 12.51 -5.84
C ALA A 122 -0.17 13.93 -5.74
N GLU A 123 -0.69 14.28 -4.56
CA GLU A 123 -1.25 15.61 -4.36
C GLU A 123 -0.95 16.09 -2.96
N ARG A 124 -0.80 17.41 -2.82
CA ARG A 124 -0.65 17.96 -1.49
C ARG A 124 -2.03 18.02 -0.84
N GLY A 125 -2.04 18.07 0.48
CA GLY A 125 -3.29 18.13 1.22
C GLY A 125 -3.95 19.48 1.05
N GLU A 126 -5.26 19.52 1.26
CA GLU A 126 -5.99 20.76 1.10
C GLU A 126 -5.59 21.83 2.08
N GLN A 127 -5.30 21.43 3.29
CA GLN A 127 -4.94 22.44 4.29
C GLN A 127 -3.46 22.50 4.50
N ASP A 128 -2.71 21.72 3.80
CA ASP A 128 -1.29 21.67 3.97
C ASP A 128 -0.67 22.36 2.78
N SER A 129 0.23 23.27 3.02
CA SER A 129 0.88 23.95 1.92
C SER A 129 2.08 23.17 1.38
N ALA A 130 2.41 22.06 1.97
CA ALA A 130 3.58 21.29 1.50
C ALA A 130 3.30 20.73 0.12
N ARG A 131 4.21 20.95 -0.79
CA ARG A 131 4.06 20.49 -2.16
C ARG A 131 4.50 19.04 -2.28
N VAL A 132 4.10 18.41 -3.36
CA VAL A 132 4.62 17.10 -3.71
C VAL A 132 6.11 17.24 -3.96
N HIS A 133 6.90 16.33 -3.42
CA HIS A 133 8.34 16.38 -3.55
C HIS A 133 8.81 15.06 -4.17
N THR A 134 9.47 15.14 -5.30
CA THR A 134 9.98 13.95 -5.99
C THR A 134 11.48 14.01 -6.05
N ILE A 135 12.12 12.91 -5.68
CA ILE A 135 13.56 12.77 -5.71
C ILE A 135 13.90 11.67 -6.71
N LEU A 136 14.76 11.98 -7.66
CA LEU A 136 15.22 10.97 -8.61
C LEU A 136 16.60 10.52 -8.16
N VAL A 137 16.72 9.25 -7.82
CA VAL A 137 17.95 8.69 -7.32
C VAL A 137 18.67 8.04 -8.49
N PRO A 138 19.93 8.42 -8.77
CA PRO A 138 20.64 7.82 -9.89
C PRO A 138 20.80 6.32 -9.70
N GLU A 139 20.61 5.57 -10.80
CA GLU A 139 20.76 4.19 -10.73
C GLU A 139 22.16 3.86 -10.52
N LYS A 140 22.49 2.89 -9.66
CA LYS A 140 23.79 2.59 -9.45
C LYS A 140 24.20 1.61 -10.38
N LYS A 141 24.48 1.74 -11.38
CA LYS A 141 24.87 0.80 -12.29
C LYS A 141 25.66 -0.18 -11.72
N ALA A 142 25.74 -0.18 -10.79
CA ALA A 142 26.47 -1.04 -10.21
C ALA A 142 26.64 -2.10 -10.35
N LYS A 143 26.13 -1.69 -10.37
CA LYS A 143 26.09 -2.46 -10.51
C LYS A 143 26.96 -2.69 -11.30
N GLN A 144 27.26 -2.18 -11.48
CA GLN A 144 27.97 -2.32 -12.22
C GLN A 144 28.94 -2.87 -11.90
N ALA A 145 28.82 -2.86 -11.14
CA ALA A 145 29.63 -3.32 -10.69
C ALA A 145 29.96 -4.30 -11.08
N GLY A 146 29.64 -4.46 -11.24
CA GLY A 146 29.84 -5.31 -11.56
C GLY A 146 30.63 -5.19 -12.47
N GLN A 147 30.65 -4.74 -12.56
CA GLN A 147 31.15 -4.65 -13.29
C GLN A 147 32.22 -4.50 -13.23
N GLY A 148 32.45 -4.60 -12.85
CA GLY A 148 33.16 -4.57 -12.72
C GLY A 148 33.98 -4.51 -12.94
N ASN A 149 34.06 -4.43 -12.93
CA ASN A 149 34.62 -4.51 -13.26
C ASN A 149 35.00 -4.55 -13.32
#